data_0168836767333b6df93b0b1a470a8459
#
_entry.id   0168836767333b6df93b0b1a470a8459
#
_cell.length_a   1.000
_cell.length_b   1.000
_cell.length_c   1.000
_cell.angle_alpha   90.00
_cell.angle_beta   90.00
_cell.angle_gamma   90.00
#
_symmetry.space_group_name_H-M   'P 1'
#
loop_
_entity.id
_entity.type
_entity.pdbx_description
1 polymer ?
#
loop_
_entity_poly.entity_id
_entity_poly.type
_entity_poly.pdbx_seq_one_letter_code
_entity_poly.pdbx_strand_id
1 'polypeptide(L)'
;MTQLKRVRIAEQAQKYPLQLSGGQQQRVAIARALCLTPKIMLFDEPTSALDPEMVKEVLDVMIELAEGGMTMLVVTHEMEFAKAVADRVVFMDQGQIVEQAPPGEFFAHARHERSRAFLSKILG
;
A
#
# COMPACT_ATOMS: atom_id res chain seq x y z
N MET A 1 -0.93 -22.79 -1.02
CA MET A 1 -1.37 -22.39 0.34
C MET A 1 -0.41 -21.47 1.06
N THR A 2 0.90 -21.59 0.81
CA THR A 2 1.88 -20.71 1.47
C THR A 2 1.59 -19.23 1.22
N GLN A 3 1.23 -18.85 0.00
CA GLN A 3 0.94 -17.45 -0.30
C GLN A 3 -0.33 -16.95 0.40
N LEU A 4 -1.35 -17.82 0.53
CA LEU A 4 -2.57 -17.45 1.25
C LEU A 4 -2.31 -17.29 2.75
N LYS A 5 -1.39 -18.08 3.32
CA LYS A 5 -0.98 -17.91 4.70
C LYS A 5 -0.26 -16.58 4.91
N ARG A 6 0.60 -16.19 3.97
CA ARG A 6 1.30 -14.91 4.05
C ARG A 6 0.34 -13.73 4.11
N VAL A 7 -0.79 -13.82 3.42
CA VAL A 7 -1.80 -12.75 3.44
C VAL A 7 -2.89 -12.98 4.49
N ARG A 8 -2.69 -13.93 5.41
CA ARG A 8 -3.51 -14.15 6.60
C ARG A 8 -4.95 -14.60 6.32
N ILE A 9 -5.17 -15.29 5.22
CA ILE A 9 -6.50 -15.78 4.86
C ILE A 9 -6.53 -17.25 4.47
N ALA A 10 -5.60 -18.04 4.99
CA ALA A 10 -5.52 -19.47 4.64
C ALA A 10 -6.85 -20.20 4.86
N GLU A 11 -7.54 -19.89 5.96
CA GLU A 11 -8.83 -20.50 6.30
C GLU A 11 -9.96 -20.07 5.35
N GLN A 12 -9.77 -19.03 4.56
CA GLN A 12 -10.76 -18.53 3.59
C GLN A 12 -10.55 -19.12 2.19
N ALA A 13 -9.49 -19.90 1.99
CA ALA A 13 -9.11 -20.38 0.66
C ALA A 13 -10.20 -21.19 -0.04
N GLN A 14 -11.10 -21.84 0.74
CA GLN A 14 -12.18 -22.67 0.18
C GLN A 14 -13.46 -21.89 -0.12
N LYS A 15 -13.54 -20.63 0.27
CA LYS A 15 -14.73 -19.81 0.03
C LYS A 15 -14.75 -19.25 -1.39
N TYR A 16 -15.95 -19.10 -1.93
CA TYR A 16 -16.10 -18.38 -3.20
C TYR A 16 -15.82 -16.89 -3.00
N PRO A 17 -15.27 -16.20 -4.02
CA PRO A 17 -14.96 -14.76 -3.90
C PRO A 17 -16.13 -13.90 -3.42
N LEU A 18 -17.37 -14.23 -3.81
CA LEU A 18 -18.55 -13.47 -3.40
C LEU A 18 -18.82 -13.53 -1.89
N GLN A 19 -18.25 -14.50 -1.19
CA GLN A 19 -18.44 -14.69 0.24
C GLN A 19 -17.39 -13.94 1.07
N LEU A 20 -16.44 -13.27 0.41
CA LEU A 20 -15.34 -12.59 1.08
C LEU A 20 -15.64 -11.10 1.22
N SER A 21 -15.17 -10.49 2.30
CA SER A 21 -15.22 -9.04 2.46
C SER A 21 -14.32 -8.35 1.43
N GLY A 22 -14.46 -7.03 1.27
CA GLY A 22 -13.59 -6.26 0.40
C GLY A 22 -12.12 -6.40 0.73
N GLY A 23 -11.76 -6.38 2.02
CA GLY A 23 -10.39 -6.57 2.45
C GLY A 23 -9.87 -7.96 2.17
N GLN A 24 -10.71 -8.98 2.35
CA GLN A 24 -10.35 -10.36 2.03
C GLN A 24 -10.17 -10.55 0.53
N GLN A 25 -11.02 -9.94 -0.28
CA GLN A 25 -10.88 -9.98 -1.74
C GLN A 25 -9.56 -9.34 -2.17
N GLN A 26 -9.18 -8.23 -1.54
CA GLN A 26 -7.92 -7.57 -1.84
C GLN A 26 -6.73 -8.45 -1.47
N ARG A 27 -6.79 -9.12 -0.33
CA ARG A 27 -5.72 -10.04 0.08
C ARG A 27 -5.62 -11.25 -0.85
N VAL A 28 -6.75 -11.76 -1.35
CA VAL A 28 -6.73 -12.84 -2.34
C VAL A 28 -6.06 -12.36 -3.62
N ALA A 29 -6.36 -11.14 -4.06
CA ALA A 29 -5.72 -10.57 -5.25
C ALA A 29 -4.21 -10.47 -5.07
N ILE A 30 -3.74 -10.05 -3.88
CA ILE A 30 -2.30 -10.00 -3.56
C ILE A 30 -1.70 -11.41 -3.62
N ALA A 31 -2.38 -12.40 -3.03
CA ALA A 31 -1.90 -13.78 -3.05
C ALA A 31 -1.78 -14.34 -4.46
N ARG A 32 -2.75 -14.03 -5.32
CA ARG A 32 -2.70 -14.45 -6.73
C ARG A 32 -1.50 -13.83 -7.45
N ALA A 33 -1.25 -12.55 -7.22
CA ALA A 33 -0.10 -11.87 -7.80
C ALA A 33 1.20 -12.50 -7.32
N LEU A 34 1.30 -12.83 -6.02
CA LEU A 34 2.49 -13.47 -5.45
C LEU A 34 2.76 -14.86 -6.03
N CYS A 35 1.71 -15.58 -6.44
CA CYS A 35 1.88 -16.90 -7.07
C CYS A 35 2.64 -16.84 -8.39
N LEU A 36 2.71 -15.67 -9.01
CA LEU A 36 3.48 -15.45 -10.24
C LEU A 36 4.96 -15.20 -9.97
N THR A 37 5.37 -15.20 -8.70
CA THR A 37 6.75 -14.90 -8.26
C THR A 37 7.28 -13.60 -8.87
N PRO A 38 6.58 -12.47 -8.69
CA PRO A 38 6.97 -11.23 -9.34
C PRO A 38 8.24 -10.64 -8.72
N LYS A 39 8.97 -9.87 -9.53
CA LYS A 39 10.10 -9.09 -9.03
C LYS A 39 9.65 -7.76 -8.45
N ILE A 40 8.57 -7.20 -9.00
CA ILE A 40 8.00 -5.91 -8.58
C ILE A 40 6.49 -6.09 -8.49
N MET A 41 5.89 -5.59 -7.42
CA MET A 41 4.43 -5.53 -7.28
C MET A 41 3.97 -4.10 -7.37
N LEU A 42 2.87 -3.89 -8.10
CA LEU A 42 2.24 -2.57 -8.26
C LEU A 42 0.92 -2.56 -7.53
N PHE A 43 0.72 -1.54 -6.69
CA PHE A 43 -0.53 -1.33 -5.96
C PHE A 43 -1.08 0.04 -6.30
N ASP A 44 -2.32 0.10 -6.78
CA ASP A 44 -2.97 1.36 -7.11
C ASP A 44 -4.13 1.58 -6.15
N GLU A 45 -3.90 2.41 -5.14
CA GLU A 45 -4.87 2.75 -4.10
C GLU A 45 -5.57 1.51 -3.51
N PRO A 46 -4.80 0.56 -2.96
CA PRO A 46 -5.36 -0.75 -2.57
C PRO A 46 -6.37 -0.69 -1.43
N THR A 47 -6.48 0.43 -0.73
CA THR A 47 -7.38 0.57 0.41
C THR A 47 -8.52 1.57 0.17
N SER A 48 -8.60 2.17 -1.02
CA SER A 48 -9.50 3.30 -1.26
C SER A 48 -10.98 3.01 -1.08
N ALA A 49 -11.43 1.78 -1.28
CA ALA A 49 -12.83 1.40 -1.19
C ALA A 49 -13.17 0.58 0.06
N LEU A 50 -12.26 0.54 1.03
CA LEU A 50 -12.39 -0.31 2.21
C LEU A 50 -12.73 0.51 3.45
N ASP A 51 -13.44 -0.13 4.42
CA ASP A 51 -13.64 0.49 5.72
C ASP A 51 -12.34 0.44 6.56
N PRO A 52 -12.26 1.22 7.68
CA PRO A 52 -11.02 1.34 8.44
C PRO A 52 -10.43 0.03 8.95
N GLU A 53 -11.27 -0.92 9.35
CA GLU A 53 -10.76 -2.22 9.83
C GLU A 53 -10.08 -3.02 8.72
N MET A 54 -10.69 -3.01 7.54
CA MET A 54 -10.16 -3.69 6.36
C MET A 54 -8.92 -3.00 5.84
N VAL A 55 -8.87 -1.67 5.90
CA VAL A 55 -7.68 -0.89 5.53
C VAL A 55 -6.49 -1.38 6.33
N LYS A 56 -6.63 -1.49 7.66
CA LYS A 56 -5.54 -1.93 8.51
C LYS A 56 -5.04 -3.32 8.13
N GLU A 57 -5.96 -4.26 7.89
CA GLU A 57 -5.57 -5.63 7.54
C GLU A 57 -4.77 -5.68 6.23
N VAL A 58 -5.20 -4.92 5.23
CA VAL A 58 -4.50 -4.88 3.94
C VAL A 58 -3.14 -4.21 4.09
N LEU A 59 -3.06 -3.10 4.82
CA LEU A 59 -1.78 -2.42 5.03
C LEU A 59 -0.81 -3.29 5.82
N ASP A 60 -1.27 -4.06 6.80
CA ASP A 60 -0.42 -4.97 7.55
C ASP A 60 0.22 -6.02 6.64
N VAL A 61 -0.54 -6.56 5.69
CA VAL A 61 0.00 -7.50 4.69
C VAL A 61 1.06 -6.82 3.83
N MET A 62 0.80 -5.60 3.40
CA MET A 62 1.76 -4.86 2.57
C MET A 62 3.04 -4.53 3.33
N ILE A 63 2.92 -4.21 4.63
CA ILE A 63 4.08 -3.98 5.49
C ILE A 63 4.92 -5.27 5.58
N GLU A 64 4.30 -6.41 5.79
CA GLU A 64 5.01 -7.68 5.83
C GLU A 64 5.75 -7.96 4.53
N LEU A 65 5.13 -7.67 3.39
CA LEU A 65 5.79 -7.84 2.10
C LEU A 65 7.01 -6.92 1.96
N ALA A 66 6.87 -5.67 2.40
CA ALA A 66 7.96 -4.71 2.35
C ALA A 66 9.13 -5.15 3.23
N GLU A 67 8.84 -5.60 4.46
CA GLU A 67 9.85 -6.09 5.39
C GLU A 67 10.54 -7.34 4.86
N GLY A 68 9.84 -8.14 4.07
CA GLY A 68 10.40 -9.32 3.43
C GLY A 68 11.24 -9.03 2.20
N GLY A 69 11.42 -7.77 1.84
CA GLY A 69 12.29 -7.37 0.72
C GLY A 69 11.60 -7.27 -0.64
N MET A 70 10.26 -7.37 -0.69
CA MET A 70 9.53 -7.24 -1.95
C MET A 70 9.65 -5.80 -2.46
N THR A 71 10.05 -5.64 -3.72
CA THR A 71 10.05 -4.34 -4.37
C THR A 71 8.62 -3.98 -4.76
N MET A 72 8.15 -2.82 -4.31
CA MET A 72 6.78 -2.40 -4.54
C MET A 72 6.72 -0.95 -4.98
N LEU A 73 5.80 -0.68 -5.91
CA LEU A 73 5.38 0.67 -6.25
C LEU A 73 3.94 0.82 -5.80
N VAL A 74 3.68 1.76 -4.89
CA VAL A 74 2.37 1.91 -4.25
C VAL A 74 1.84 3.31 -4.46
N VAL A 75 0.66 3.42 -5.07
CA VAL A 75 -0.07 4.68 -5.16
C VAL A 75 -1.07 4.68 -4.01
N THR A 76 -0.95 5.64 -3.09
CA THR A 76 -1.77 5.62 -1.87
C THR A 76 -1.92 7.00 -1.25
N HIS A 77 -3.01 7.18 -0.51
CA HIS A 77 -3.22 8.33 0.38
C HIS A 77 -2.92 7.98 1.84
N GLU A 78 -2.48 6.76 2.10
CA GLU A 78 -2.18 6.28 3.46
C GLU A 78 -0.79 6.75 3.89
N MET A 79 -0.72 7.93 4.48
CA MET A 79 0.55 8.59 4.77
C MET A 79 1.34 7.92 5.91
N GLU A 80 0.65 7.39 6.91
CA GLU A 80 1.34 6.68 7.98
C GLU A 80 2.00 5.40 7.46
N PHE A 81 1.35 4.71 6.53
CA PHE A 81 1.95 3.57 5.85
C PHE A 81 3.19 3.99 5.06
N ALA A 82 3.08 5.07 4.29
CA ALA A 82 4.21 5.56 3.50
C ALA A 82 5.39 5.94 4.39
N LYS A 83 5.15 6.61 5.52
CA LYS A 83 6.21 6.94 6.48
C LYS A 83 6.90 5.68 7.02
N ALA A 84 6.12 4.64 7.29
CA ALA A 84 6.63 3.45 7.97
C ALA A 84 7.48 2.58 7.04
N VAL A 85 7.14 2.47 5.75
CA VAL A 85 7.74 1.45 4.89
C VAL A 85 8.40 1.95 3.62
N ALA A 86 8.14 3.18 3.19
CA ALA A 86 8.69 3.65 1.93
C ALA A 86 10.19 3.91 2.04
N ASP A 87 10.92 3.53 1.01
CA ASP A 87 12.32 3.93 0.85
C ASP A 87 12.40 5.28 0.15
N ARG A 88 11.40 5.58 -0.67
CA ARG A 88 11.31 6.84 -1.42
C ARG A 88 9.85 7.21 -1.59
N VAL A 89 9.54 8.48 -1.38
CA VAL A 89 8.23 9.04 -1.63
C VAL A 89 8.29 9.89 -2.88
N VAL A 90 7.32 9.70 -3.78
CA VAL A 90 7.19 10.47 -5.01
C VAL A 90 5.85 11.18 -4.96
N PHE A 91 5.87 12.51 -4.93
CA PHE A 91 4.64 13.29 -4.97
C PHE A 91 4.35 13.70 -6.40
N MET A 92 3.16 13.35 -6.87
CA MET A 92 2.71 13.68 -8.23
C MET A 92 1.50 14.59 -8.19
N ASP A 93 1.43 15.51 -9.13
CA ASP A 93 0.30 16.41 -9.29
C ASP A 93 0.17 16.77 -10.76
N GLN A 94 -1.06 16.77 -11.27
CA GLN A 94 -1.37 17.10 -12.65
C GLN A 94 -0.52 16.33 -13.66
N GLY A 95 -0.33 15.03 -13.40
CA GLY A 95 0.41 14.14 -14.30
C GLY A 95 1.93 14.34 -14.30
N GLN A 96 2.45 15.09 -13.33
CA GLN A 96 3.88 15.38 -13.25
C GLN A 96 4.43 14.99 -11.88
N ILE A 97 5.70 14.58 -11.87
CA ILE A 97 6.43 14.39 -10.62
C ILE A 97 6.84 15.77 -10.11
N VAL A 98 6.33 16.12 -8.93
CA VAL A 98 6.61 17.41 -8.30
C VAL A 98 7.86 17.33 -7.43
N GLU A 99 7.97 16.27 -6.65
CA GLU A 99 9.05 16.11 -5.69
C GLU A 99 9.27 14.63 -5.37
N GLN A 100 10.52 14.24 -5.12
CA GLN A 100 10.84 12.91 -4.62
C GLN A 100 11.92 13.04 -3.54
N ALA A 101 11.76 12.26 -2.47
CA ALA A 101 12.70 12.27 -1.35
C ALA A 101 12.48 11.04 -0.47
N PRO A 102 13.44 10.68 0.38
CA PRO A 102 13.19 9.70 1.44
C PRO A 102 12.05 10.17 2.33
N PRO A 103 11.30 9.24 2.97
CA PRO A 103 10.11 9.63 3.74
C PRO A 103 10.39 10.63 4.86
N GLY A 104 11.49 10.46 5.60
CA GLY A 104 11.82 11.40 6.67
C GLY A 104 11.97 12.82 6.17
N GLU A 105 12.64 12.98 5.05
CA GLU A 105 12.84 14.28 4.43
C GLU A 105 11.55 14.84 3.83
N PHE A 106 10.80 14.00 3.12
CA PHE A 106 9.56 14.44 2.48
C PHE A 106 8.53 14.93 3.50
N PHE A 107 8.30 14.15 4.55
CA PHE A 107 7.26 14.47 5.53
C PHE A 107 7.66 15.61 6.49
N ALA A 108 8.93 15.75 6.78
CA ALA A 108 9.40 16.80 7.70
C ALA A 108 9.85 18.07 6.98
N HIS A 109 10.42 17.95 5.80
CA HIS A 109 11.08 19.05 5.10
C HIS A 109 10.80 19.06 3.60
N ALA A 110 9.53 18.90 3.20
CA ALA A 110 9.15 18.98 1.79
C ALA A 110 9.60 20.31 1.21
N ARG A 111 10.19 20.26 0.02
CA ARG A 111 10.80 21.44 -0.61
C ARG A 111 9.83 22.23 -1.48
N HIS A 112 8.93 21.52 -2.17
CA HIS A 112 8.00 22.16 -3.09
C HIS A 112 6.77 22.67 -2.36
N GLU A 113 6.29 23.85 -2.76
CA GLU A 113 5.11 24.47 -2.16
C GLU A 113 3.88 23.57 -2.26
N ARG A 114 3.66 22.94 -3.43
CA ARG A 114 2.52 22.02 -3.61
C ARG A 114 2.60 20.80 -2.70
N SER A 115 3.80 20.28 -2.46
CA SER A 115 4.02 19.18 -1.53
C SER A 115 3.63 19.59 -0.10
N ARG A 116 4.07 20.76 0.33
CA ARG A 116 3.76 21.29 1.65
C ARG A 116 2.24 21.53 1.82
N ALA A 117 1.59 22.06 0.78
CA ALA A 117 0.15 22.28 0.80
C ALA A 117 -0.61 20.95 0.92
N PHE A 118 -0.20 19.94 0.16
CA PHE A 118 -0.79 18.61 0.22
C PHE A 118 -0.66 18.00 1.62
N LEU A 119 0.55 18.04 2.18
CA LEU A 119 0.80 17.48 3.51
C LEU A 119 0.02 18.21 4.59
N SER A 120 -0.06 19.52 4.51
CA SER A 120 -0.85 20.32 5.46
C SER A 120 -2.33 19.91 5.41
N LYS A 121 -2.86 19.67 4.22
CA LYS A 121 -4.27 19.30 4.05
C LYS A 121 -4.57 17.90 4.60
N ILE A 122 -3.64 16.94 4.41
CA ILE A 122 -3.86 15.55 4.82
C ILE A 122 -3.50 15.33 6.30
N LEU A 123 -2.40 15.91 6.77
CA LEU A 123 -1.90 15.67 8.12
C LEU A 123 -2.32 16.74 9.13
N GLY A 124 -2.76 17.85 8.63
CA GLY A 124 -3.19 18.95 9.45
C GLY A 124 -4.63 18.88 9.83
#